data_ae8f60599ba9919707de93cd3e759d0b
#
_entry.id   ae8f60599ba9919707de93cd3e759d0b
#
_cell.length_a   1.000
_cell.length_b   1.000
_cell.length_c   1.000
_cell.angle_alpha   90.00
_cell.angle_beta   90.00
_cell.angle_gamma   90.00
#
_symmetry.space_group_name_H-M   'P 1'
#
loop_
_entity.id
_entity.type
_entity.pdbx_description
1 polymer ?
#
loop_
_entity_poly.entity_id
_entity_poly.type
_entity_poly.pdbx_seq_one_letter_code
_entity_poly.pdbx_strand_id
1 'polypeptide(L)'
;YQIMGEDLGGVEYDRDAALYAGRVFPPKPEGSETMQPAAEVLLLEEDDPVWKDSENPESIRETEARMIAMRIRELMETEQVLDKKTETYRPVCYSDFTILLRTMSGWAETFKKILNSCGIPASVTTKTGYFSAPEVTSVLDYLQILDNPLQDIPLAGALRSMPQSFSFEELAEIKILGK
;
A
#
# COMPACT_ATOMS: atom_id res chain seq x y z
N TYR A 1 16.70 11.68 19.19
CA TYR A 1 16.59 12.99 19.85
C TYR A 1 16.54 14.13 18.83
N GLN A 2 17.49 14.20 17.87
CA GLN A 2 17.59 15.32 16.90
C GLN A 2 16.37 15.44 15.96
N ILE A 3 15.79 14.31 15.54
CA ILE A 3 14.63 14.31 14.61
C ILE A 3 13.30 14.59 15.32
N MET A 4 13.19 14.15 16.58
CA MET A 4 11.95 14.27 17.35
C MET A 4 11.93 15.51 18.29
N GLY A 5 13.09 16.15 18.46
CA GLY A 5 13.25 17.31 19.33
C GLY A 5 12.49 18.56 18.86
N GLU A 6 12.55 19.61 19.66
CA GLU A 6 11.77 20.85 19.47
C GLU A 6 11.89 21.49 18.09
N ASP A 7 13.09 21.40 17.47
CA ASP A 7 13.36 22.07 16.20
C ASP A 7 12.66 21.41 14.98
N LEU A 8 12.45 20.08 14.98
CA LEU A 8 11.89 19.34 13.84
C LEU A 8 10.58 18.62 14.20
N GLY A 9 10.53 17.95 15.33
CA GLY A 9 9.40 17.11 15.72
C GLY A 9 8.43 17.75 16.69
N GLY A 10 8.83 18.83 17.37
CA GLY A 10 8.02 19.53 18.38
C GLY A 10 7.62 18.66 19.59
N VAL A 11 8.36 17.56 19.82
CA VAL A 11 8.11 16.64 20.92
C VAL A 11 9.36 16.54 21.80
N GLU A 12 9.18 16.72 23.10
CA GLU A 12 10.25 16.44 24.05
C GLU A 12 10.44 14.93 24.16
N TYR A 13 11.54 14.43 23.56
CA TYR A 13 11.88 13.02 23.54
C TYR A 13 12.84 12.70 24.67
N ASP A 14 12.28 12.44 25.84
CA ASP A 14 13.00 12.12 27.06
C ASP A 14 13.16 10.61 27.28
N ARG A 15 13.60 10.21 28.48
CA ARG A 15 13.78 8.80 28.85
C ARG A 15 12.46 8.03 28.89
N ASP A 16 11.36 8.68 29.19
CA ASP A 16 10.05 8.04 29.34
C ASP A 16 9.41 7.82 27.95
N ALA A 17 9.71 8.73 26.99
CA ALA A 17 9.31 8.61 25.60
C ALA A 17 10.22 7.67 24.79
N ALA A 18 11.42 7.35 25.27
CA ALA A 18 12.40 6.56 24.54
C ALA A 18 11.94 5.10 24.35
N LEU A 19 12.06 4.61 23.13
CA LEU A 19 11.84 3.20 22.81
C LEU A 19 13.11 2.38 23.13
N TYR A 20 12.94 1.36 23.93
CA TYR A 20 14.00 0.42 24.26
C TYR A 20 13.81 -0.88 23.52
N ALA A 21 14.91 -1.51 23.08
CA ALA A 21 14.87 -2.80 22.43
C ALA A 21 14.29 -3.87 23.38
N GLY A 22 13.15 -4.44 23.00
CA GLY A 22 12.50 -5.50 23.78
C GLY A 22 13.18 -6.87 23.65
N ARG A 23 14.15 -7.01 22.75
CA ARG A 23 14.91 -8.24 22.53
C ARG A 23 16.36 -7.93 22.18
N VAL A 24 17.27 -8.72 22.75
CA VAL A 24 18.66 -8.73 22.36
C VAL A 24 18.82 -9.74 21.21
N PHE A 25 19.34 -9.31 20.07
CA PHE A 25 19.61 -10.18 18.94
C PHE A 25 21.02 -10.81 19.11
N PRO A 26 21.17 -12.12 18.80
CA PRO A 26 22.47 -12.74 18.76
C PRO A 26 23.35 -12.08 17.69
N PRO A 27 24.69 -12.10 17.84
CA PRO A 27 25.58 -11.57 16.81
C PRO A 27 25.36 -12.32 15.49
N LYS A 28 25.47 -11.59 14.37
CA LYS A 28 25.46 -12.22 13.06
C LYS A 28 26.67 -13.15 12.91
N PRO A 29 26.57 -14.25 12.11
CA PRO A 29 27.68 -15.13 11.83
C PRO A 29 28.88 -14.37 11.24
N GLU A 30 30.10 -14.80 11.57
CA GLU A 30 31.33 -14.25 10.98
C GLU A 30 31.27 -14.36 9.45
N GLY A 31 31.58 -13.26 8.75
CA GLY A 31 31.50 -13.18 7.28
C GLY A 31 30.16 -12.72 6.74
N SER A 32 29.14 -12.52 7.57
CA SER A 32 27.88 -11.87 7.21
C SER A 32 27.88 -10.39 7.59
N GLU A 33 29.03 -9.76 7.56
CA GLU A 33 29.19 -8.33 7.84
C GLU A 33 28.60 -7.52 6.69
N THR A 34 27.30 -7.50 6.59
CA THR A 34 26.63 -6.47 5.84
C THR A 34 26.76 -5.19 6.63
N MET A 35 27.50 -4.27 6.07
CA MET A 35 27.73 -2.94 6.61
C MET A 35 26.49 -2.05 6.47
N GLN A 36 25.30 -2.65 6.63
CA GLN A 36 24.07 -1.88 6.52
C GLN A 36 23.82 -1.16 7.84
N PRO A 37 23.58 0.15 7.80
CA PRO A 37 23.22 0.90 9.00
C PRO A 37 21.91 0.37 9.59
N ALA A 38 21.79 0.42 10.91
CA ALA A 38 20.54 0.03 11.59
C ALA A 38 19.35 0.93 11.20
N ALA A 39 19.63 2.13 10.69
CA ALA A 39 18.66 3.06 10.14
C ALA A 39 19.24 3.74 8.90
N GLU A 40 18.43 3.92 7.89
CA GLU A 40 18.78 4.50 6.61
C GLU A 40 17.75 5.55 6.23
N VAL A 41 18.18 6.64 5.61
CA VAL A 41 17.31 7.68 5.07
C VAL A 41 17.52 7.74 3.56
N LEU A 42 16.48 7.48 2.81
CA LEU A 42 16.46 7.62 1.36
C LEU A 42 15.80 8.96 1.03
N LEU A 43 16.53 9.81 0.31
CA LEU A 43 16.03 11.12 -0.13
C LEU A 43 15.75 11.07 -1.62
N LEU A 44 14.58 11.56 -1.99
CA LEU A 44 14.14 11.72 -3.37
C LEU A 44 14.01 13.21 -3.67
N GLU A 45 14.72 13.68 -4.69
CA GLU A 45 14.52 15.01 -5.22
C GLU A 45 13.43 14.98 -6.30
N GLU A 46 12.40 15.81 -6.14
CA GLU A 46 11.25 15.82 -7.05
C GLU A 46 11.65 16.20 -8.48
N ASP A 47 12.72 17.00 -8.62
CA ASP A 47 13.22 17.50 -9.90
C ASP A 47 14.35 16.68 -10.52
N ASP A 48 14.74 15.55 -9.92
CA ASP A 48 15.82 14.71 -10.44
C ASP A 48 15.44 14.12 -11.81
N PRO A 49 16.22 14.45 -12.89
CA PRO A 49 15.94 13.97 -14.23
C PRO A 49 16.02 12.44 -14.38
N VAL A 50 16.68 11.74 -13.47
CA VAL A 50 16.79 10.27 -13.47
C VAL A 50 15.42 9.62 -13.31
N TRP A 51 14.50 10.27 -12.62
CA TRP A 51 13.16 9.74 -12.33
C TRP A 51 12.07 10.34 -13.21
N LYS A 52 12.38 11.41 -13.95
CA LYS A 52 11.46 12.04 -14.90
C LYS A 52 11.62 11.39 -16.27
N ASP A 53 10.73 10.50 -16.61
CA ASP A 53 10.54 10.11 -18.01
C ASP A 53 9.85 11.26 -18.75
N SER A 54 10.51 11.79 -19.79
CA SER A 54 10.02 12.93 -20.55
C SER A 54 8.69 12.67 -21.28
N GLU A 55 8.35 11.43 -21.53
CA GLU A 55 7.13 11.04 -22.26
C GLU A 55 5.96 10.71 -21.31
N ASN A 56 6.25 10.30 -20.08
CA ASN A 56 5.22 9.91 -19.10
C ASN A 56 5.72 10.17 -17.67
N PRO A 57 5.64 11.42 -17.18
CA PRO A 57 6.16 11.76 -15.87
C PRO A 57 5.44 10.97 -14.77
N GLU A 58 6.19 10.14 -14.08
CA GLU A 58 5.68 9.43 -12.92
C GLU A 58 5.33 10.42 -11.80
N SER A 59 4.27 10.12 -11.06
CA SER A 59 3.99 10.87 -9.84
C SER A 59 5.08 10.59 -8.81
N ILE A 60 5.35 11.53 -7.91
CA ILE A 60 6.34 11.37 -6.84
C ILE A 60 6.12 10.08 -6.03
N ARG A 61 4.87 9.65 -5.88
CA ARG A 61 4.51 8.41 -5.19
C ARG A 61 4.95 7.15 -5.93
N GLU A 62 4.86 7.18 -7.25
CA GLU A 62 5.29 6.06 -8.10
C GLU A 62 6.81 5.97 -8.10
N THR A 63 7.50 7.11 -8.16
CA THR A 63 8.96 7.19 -8.07
C THR A 63 9.46 6.70 -6.71
N GLU A 64 8.82 7.11 -5.62
CA GLU A 64 9.13 6.65 -4.26
C GLU A 64 8.95 5.13 -4.13
N ALA A 65 7.84 4.60 -4.64
CA ALA A 65 7.58 3.16 -4.65
C ALA A 65 8.63 2.39 -5.47
N ARG A 66 9.08 2.95 -6.58
CA ARG A 66 10.14 2.34 -7.42
C ARG A 66 11.51 2.37 -6.73
N MET A 67 11.84 3.46 -6.07
CA MET A 67 13.08 3.56 -5.26
C MET A 67 13.08 2.50 -4.15
N ILE A 68 11.97 2.34 -3.44
CA ILE A 68 11.81 1.29 -2.43
C ILE A 68 11.94 -0.12 -3.05
N ALA A 69 11.37 -0.34 -4.25
CA ALA A 69 11.51 -1.62 -4.95
C ALA A 69 12.96 -1.95 -5.27
N MET A 70 13.75 -0.98 -5.72
CA MET A 70 15.17 -1.16 -5.97
C MET A 70 15.90 -1.52 -4.67
N ARG A 71 15.63 -0.79 -3.59
CA ARG A 71 16.26 -1.05 -2.29
C ARG A 71 15.92 -2.43 -1.72
N ILE A 72 14.68 -2.88 -1.86
CA ILE A 72 14.28 -4.23 -1.45
C ILE A 72 15.09 -5.30 -2.20
N ARG A 73 15.31 -5.14 -3.50
CA ARG A 73 16.12 -6.09 -4.28
C ARG A 73 17.56 -6.16 -3.80
N GLU A 74 18.19 -5.02 -3.55
CA GLU A 74 19.55 -4.96 -3.01
C GLU A 74 19.63 -5.68 -1.65
N LEU A 75 18.67 -5.40 -0.76
CA LEU A 75 18.64 -6.04 0.56
C LEU A 75 18.41 -7.55 0.47
N MET A 76 17.64 -8.03 -0.50
CA MET A 76 17.46 -9.46 -0.72
C MET A 76 18.72 -10.20 -1.16
N GLU A 77 19.65 -9.51 -1.80
CA GLU A 77 20.93 -10.09 -2.22
C GLU A 77 21.97 -10.07 -1.10
N THR A 78 21.88 -9.10 -0.20
CA THR A 78 22.96 -8.81 0.75
C THR A 78 22.61 -9.10 2.21
N GLU A 79 21.31 -9.08 2.57
CA GLU A 79 20.91 -9.11 3.97
C GLU A 79 20.42 -10.48 4.46
N GLN A 80 20.55 -10.66 5.77
CA GLN A 80 20.04 -11.81 6.50
C GLN A 80 19.16 -11.36 7.66
N VAL A 81 18.13 -12.12 7.95
CA VAL A 81 17.23 -11.89 9.10
C VAL A 81 17.26 -13.08 10.04
N LEU A 82 17.10 -12.80 11.33
CA LEU A 82 16.96 -13.84 12.34
C LEU A 82 15.57 -14.46 12.24
N ASP A 83 15.50 -15.75 11.92
CA ASP A 83 14.25 -16.50 11.97
C ASP A 83 13.83 -16.68 13.44
N LYS A 84 12.59 -16.27 13.76
CA LYS A 84 12.05 -16.31 15.13
C LYS A 84 11.81 -17.71 15.67
N LYS A 85 11.66 -18.70 14.78
CA LYS A 85 11.35 -20.09 15.16
C LYS A 85 12.59 -20.90 15.38
N THR A 86 13.57 -20.75 14.49
CA THR A 86 14.81 -21.53 14.52
C THR A 86 15.95 -20.83 15.26
N GLU A 87 15.79 -19.54 15.56
CA GLU A 87 16.84 -18.66 16.14
C GLU A 87 18.13 -18.64 15.32
N THR A 88 18.03 -18.91 14.03
CA THR A 88 19.16 -18.87 13.09
C THR A 88 18.97 -17.76 12.05
N TYR A 89 20.08 -17.23 11.56
CA TYR A 89 20.04 -16.27 10.46
C TYR A 89 19.79 -16.98 9.14
N ARG A 90 18.90 -16.42 8.33
CA ARG A 90 18.58 -16.87 6.97
C ARG A 90 18.56 -15.70 6.00
N PRO A 91 18.72 -15.94 4.69
CA PRO A 91 18.50 -14.90 3.69
C PRO A 91 17.12 -14.22 3.84
N VAL A 92 17.09 -12.93 3.55
CA VAL A 92 15.84 -12.15 3.54
C VAL A 92 14.91 -12.65 2.46
N CYS A 93 13.60 -12.64 2.72
CA CYS A 93 12.55 -12.92 1.74
C CYS A 93 11.50 -11.80 1.74
N TYR A 94 10.66 -11.73 0.71
CA TYR A 94 9.69 -10.65 0.55
C TYR A 94 8.75 -10.47 1.75
N SER A 95 8.41 -11.54 2.45
CA SER A 95 7.56 -11.47 3.65
C SER A 95 8.23 -10.83 4.86
N ASP A 96 9.52 -10.57 4.81
CA ASP A 96 10.25 -9.91 5.91
C ASP A 96 10.18 -8.38 5.79
N PHE A 97 9.75 -7.86 4.65
CA PHE A 97 9.60 -6.42 4.44
C PHE A 97 8.21 -5.93 4.84
N THR A 98 8.18 -4.80 5.53
CA THR A 98 6.94 -4.11 5.87
C THR A 98 7.09 -2.62 5.56
N ILE A 99 6.17 -2.09 4.76
CA ILE A 99 6.11 -0.66 4.43
C ILE A 99 5.03 -0.03 5.29
N LEU A 100 5.40 0.96 6.08
CA LEU A 100 4.49 1.72 6.93
C LEU A 100 4.25 3.09 6.29
N LEU A 101 2.99 3.39 6.01
CA LEU A 101 2.57 4.65 5.42
C LEU A 101 1.81 5.48 6.47
N ARG A 102 2.01 6.80 6.45
CA ARG A 102 1.26 7.71 7.31
C ARG A 102 -0.23 7.70 7.00
N THR A 103 -0.59 7.54 5.72
CA THR A 103 -1.97 7.41 5.25
C THR A 103 -2.05 6.32 4.19
N MET A 104 -3.08 5.52 4.22
CA MET A 104 -3.31 4.45 3.25
C MET A 104 -3.98 4.98 1.98
N SER A 105 -4.83 6.01 2.12
CA SER A 105 -5.62 6.55 1.01
C SER A 105 -4.74 7.16 -0.08
N GLY A 106 -4.87 6.66 -1.29
CA GLY A 106 -4.14 7.13 -2.47
C GLY A 106 -2.65 6.75 -2.53
N TRP A 107 -2.10 6.09 -1.49
CA TRP A 107 -0.71 5.63 -1.47
C TRP A 107 -0.60 4.12 -1.58
N ALA A 108 -1.37 3.39 -0.78
CA ALA A 108 -1.23 1.96 -0.66
C ALA A 108 -1.45 1.21 -1.99
N GLU A 109 -2.46 1.58 -2.76
CA GLU A 109 -2.74 0.94 -4.06
C GLU A 109 -1.68 1.32 -5.11
N THR A 110 -1.17 2.55 -5.10
CA THR A 110 -0.07 2.97 -5.98
C THR A 110 1.19 2.16 -5.67
N PHE A 111 1.57 2.07 -4.39
CA PHE A 111 2.73 1.28 -3.96
C PHE A 111 2.58 -0.19 -4.34
N LYS A 112 1.43 -0.80 -4.04
CA LYS A 112 1.14 -2.18 -4.43
C LYS A 112 1.25 -2.40 -5.94
N LYS A 113 0.69 -1.50 -6.75
CA LYS A 113 0.74 -1.57 -8.22
C LYS A 113 2.20 -1.53 -8.71
N ILE A 114 2.98 -0.56 -8.24
CA ILE A 114 4.38 -0.38 -8.67
C ILE A 114 5.26 -1.53 -8.19
N LEU A 115 5.15 -1.96 -6.93
CA LEU A 115 5.91 -3.09 -6.40
C LEU A 115 5.63 -4.37 -7.20
N ASN A 116 4.35 -4.67 -7.47
CA ASN A 116 3.97 -5.83 -8.28
C ASN A 116 4.50 -5.72 -9.73
N SER A 117 4.47 -4.54 -10.34
CA SER A 117 5.06 -4.32 -11.67
C SER A 117 6.58 -4.52 -11.69
N CYS A 118 7.24 -4.26 -10.56
CA CYS A 118 8.64 -4.56 -10.35
C CYS A 118 8.90 -6.04 -9.97
N GLY A 119 7.89 -6.92 -9.96
CA GLY A 119 8.05 -8.33 -9.62
C GLY A 119 8.17 -8.59 -8.12
N ILE A 120 7.86 -7.62 -7.26
CA ILE A 120 7.85 -7.76 -5.80
C ILE A 120 6.40 -7.99 -5.36
N PRO A 121 6.05 -9.18 -4.84
CA PRO A 121 4.70 -9.47 -4.40
C PRO A 121 4.33 -8.60 -3.19
N ALA A 122 3.39 -7.69 -3.37
CA ALA A 122 2.93 -6.78 -2.34
C ALA A 122 1.44 -6.97 -2.06
N SER A 123 1.09 -7.01 -0.77
CA SER A 123 -0.29 -7.05 -0.30
C SER A 123 -0.57 -5.85 0.60
N VAL A 124 -1.79 -5.37 0.55
CA VAL A 124 -2.25 -4.26 1.39
C VAL A 124 -3.34 -4.78 2.32
N THR A 125 -3.11 -4.66 3.62
CA THR A 125 -4.12 -4.99 4.62
C THR A 125 -5.00 -3.76 4.86
N THR A 126 -5.96 -3.53 3.96
CA THR A 126 -6.94 -2.46 4.15
C THR A 126 -8.27 -3.05 4.62
N LYS A 127 -8.85 -2.41 5.64
CA LYS A 127 -10.27 -2.60 5.98
C LYS A 127 -11.17 -1.73 5.09
N THR A 128 -10.57 -0.88 4.24
CA THR A 128 -11.25 0.01 3.29
C THR A 128 -11.44 -0.73 1.98
N GLY A 129 -12.64 -0.69 1.44
CA GLY A 129 -12.97 -1.31 0.15
C GLY A 129 -14.02 -2.41 0.23
N TYR A 130 -14.35 -2.90 1.43
CA TYR A 130 -15.42 -3.90 1.55
C TYR A 130 -16.74 -3.39 0.94
N PHE A 131 -17.14 -2.18 1.30
CA PHE A 131 -18.35 -1.55 0.77
C PHE A 131 -18.21 -1.01 -0.66
N SER A 132 -17.00 -0.97 -1.21
CA SER A 132 -16.73 -0.58 -2.60
C SER A 132 -16.53 -1.79 -3.53
N ALA A 133 -16.53 -3.00 -2.97
CA ALA A 133 -16.47 -4.22 -3.79
C ALA A 133 -17.75 -4.32 -4.62
N PRO A 134 -17.68 -4.63 -5.93
CA PRO A 134 -18.85 -4.71 -6.82
C PRO A 134 -19.93 -5.62 -6.27
N GLU A 135 -19.57 -6.73 -5.66
CA GLU A 135 -20.49 -7.70 -5.08
C GLU A 135 -21.25 -7.12 -3.89
N VAL A 136 -20.56 -6.36 -3.05
CA VAL A 136 -21.18 -5.69 -1.88
C VAL A 136 -22.04 -4.52 -2.33
N THR A 137 -21.55 -3.72 -3.28
CA THR A 137 -22.31 -2.59 -3.85
C THR A 137 -23.60 -3.10 -4.48
N SER A 138 -23.59 -4.19 -5.22
CA SER A 138 -24.78 -4.80 -5.82
C SER A 138 -25.82 -5.19 -4.76
N VAL A 139 -25.40 -5.75 -3.64
CA VAL A 139 -26.29 -6.08 -2.53
C VAL A 139 -26.85 -4.82 -1.88
N LEU A 140 -26.02 -3.80 -1.68
CA LEU A 140 -26.46 -2.52 -1.11
C LEU A 140 -27.46 -1.82 -2.02
N ASP A 141 -27.21 -1.79 -3.34
CA ASP A 141 -28.14 -1.25 -4.32
C ASP A 141 -29.50 -1.96 -4.24
N TYR A 142 -29.48 -3.29 -4.15
CA TYR A 142 -30.70 -4.07 -3.99
C TYR A 142 -31.45 -3.74 -2.69
N LEU A 143 -30.76 -3.58 -1.57
CA LEU A 143 -31.38 -3.19 -0.30
C LEU A 143 -31.94 -1.76 -0.36
N GLN A 144 -31.25 -0.85 -1.04
CA GLN A 144 -31.72 0.53 -1.22
C GLN A 144 -33.01 0.62 -2.05
N ILE A 145 -33.15 -0.19 -3.10
CA ILE A 145 -34.38 -0.21 -3.88
C ILE A 145 -35.56 -0.87 -3.14
N LEU A 146 -35.28 -1.79 -2.20
CA LEU A 146 -36.34 -2.33 -1.33
C LEU A 146 -36.89 -1.26 -0.36
N ASP A 147 -36.01 -0.38 0.10
CA ASP A 147 -36.39 0.76 0.95
C ASP A 147 -37.06 1.86 0.14
N ASN A 148 -36.49 2.25 -0.99
CA ASN A 148 -37.05 3.27 -1.89
C ASN A 148 -36.78 2.93 -3.36
N PRO A 149 -37.80 2.41 -4.09
CA PRO A 149 -37.66 2.01 -5.49
C PRO A 149 -37.54 3.16 -6.49
N LEU A 150 -37.69 4.42 -6.05
CA LEU A 150 -37.63 5.60 -6.93
C LEU A 150 -36.22 6.16 -7.09
N GLN A 151 -35.20 5.46 -6.59
CA GLN A 151 -33.80 5.86 -6.71
C GLN A 151 -33.18 5.28 -7.98
N ASP A 152 -32.94 6.10 -8.99
CA ASP A 152 -32.42 5.69 -10.30
C ASP A 152 -31.07 4.96 -10.23
N ILE A 153 -30.12 5.44 -9.40
CA ILE A 153 -28.75 4.90 -9.34
C ILE A 153 -28.74 3.50 -8.73
N PRO A 154 -29.30 3.26 -7.53
CA PRO A 154 -29.41 1.92 -6.97
C PRO A 154 -30.24 0.97 -7.86
N LEU A 155 -31.30 1.46 -8.49
CA LEU A 155 -32.11 0.66 -9.41
C LEU A 155 -31.27 0.18 -10.60
N ALA A 156 -30.53 1.07 -11.24
CA ALA A 156 -29.65 0.71 -12.34
C ALA A 156 -28.54 -0.27 -11.90
N GLY A 157 -27.95 -0.08 -10.71
CA GLY A 157 -26.94 -0.98 -10.14
C GLY A 157 -27.51 -2.38 -9.89
N ALA A 158 -28.70 -2.47 -9.29
CA ALA A 158 -29.36 -3.74 -9.03
C ALA A 158 -29.74 -4.47 -10.33
N LEU A 159 -30.29 -3.79 -11.33
CA LEU A 159 -30.65 -4.38 -12.63
C LEU A 159 -29.43 -4.90 -13.40
N ARG A 160 -28.28 -4.28 -13.24
CA ARG A 160 -27.02 -4.75 -13.83
C ARG A 160 -26.41 -5.94 -13.13
N SER A 161 -26.69 -6.14 -11.85
CA SER A 161 -26.15 -7.24 -11.07
C SER A 161 -26.94 -8.54 -11.13
N MET A 162 -28.13 -8.52 -11.74
CA MET A 162 -28.97 -9.71 -11.90
C MET A 162 -28.35 -10.72 -12.89
N PRO A 163 -28.68 -12.02 -12.80
CA PRO A 163 -28.20 -13.05 -13.75
C PRO A 163 -28.53 -12.76 -15.22
N GLN A 164 -29.60 -12.00 -15.48
CA GLN A 164 -29.97 -11.46 -16.79
C GLN A 164 -29.74 -9.94 -16.76
N SER A 165 -28.45 -9.54 -16.66
CA SER A 165 -28.06 -8.14 -16.51
C SER A 165 -28.45 -7.30 -17.73
N PHE A 166 -29.05 -6.14 -17.48
CA PHE A 166 -29.29 -5.13 -18.51
C PHE A 166 -27.97 -4.44 -18.90
N SER A 167 -27.80 -4.17 -20.20
CA SER A 167 -26.72 -3.32 -20.69
C SER A 167 -26.97 -1.84 -20.35
N PHE A 168 -25.95 -1.01 -20.50
CA PHE A 168 -26.11 0.45 -20.32
C PHE A 168 -27.07 1.06 -21.35
N GLU A 169 -27.05 0.55 -22.58
CA GLU A 169 -27.91 0.97 -23.67
C GLU A 169 -29.39 0.66 -23.35
N GLU A 170 -29.67 -0.57 -22.90
CA GLU A 170 -31.02 -0.99 -22.54
C GLU A 170 -31.58 -0.16 -21.35
N LEU A 171 -30.75 0.11 -20.34
CA LEU A 171 -31.16 0.96 -19.22
C LEU A 171 -31.41 2.42 -19.65
N ALA A 172 -30.63 2.93 -20.59
CA ALA A 172 -30.83 4.27 -21.13
C ALA A 172 -32.13 4.35 -21.95
N GLU A 173 -32.45 3.32 -22.76
CA GLU A 173 -33.71 3.23 -23.48
C GLU A 173 -34.93 3.17 -22.56
N ILE A 174 -34.88 2.34 -21.51
CA ILE A 174 -35.94 2.26 -20.49
C ILE A 174 -36.17 3.64 -19.86
N LYS A 175 -35.10 4.37 -19.52
CA LYS A 175 -35.24 5.71 -18.93
C LYS A 175 -35.82 6.74 -19.88
N ILE A 176 -35.55 6.62 -21.18
CA ILE A 176 -36.11 7.51 -22.21
C ILE A 176 -37.60 7.23 -22.43
N LEU A 177 -37.97 5.95 -22.46
CA LEU A 177 -39.35 5.52 -22.70
C LEU A 177 -40.26 5.72 -21.48
N GLY A 178 -39.69 5.77 -20.29
CA GLY A 178 -40.43 5.96 -19.01
C GLY A 178 -40.71 7.42 -18.65
N LYS A 179 -40.39 8.39 -19.52
CA LYS A 179 -40.77 9.80 -19.41
C LYS A 179 -42.08 10.04 -20.09
#